data_ed16f36cc67200822feda370304e3a2f
#
_entry.id   ed16f36cc67200822feda370304e3a2f
#
_cell.length_a   1.000
_cell.length_b   1.000
_cell.length_c   1.000
_cell.angle_alpha   90.00
_cell.angle_beta   90.00
_cell.angle_gamma   90.00
#
_symmetry.space_group_name_H-M   'P 1'
#
loop_
_entity.id
_entity.type
_entity.pdbx_description
1 polymer ?
#
loop_
_entity_poly.entity_id
_entity_poly.type
_entity_poly.pdbx_seq_one_letter_code
_entity_poly.pdbx_strand_id
1 'polypeptide(L)'
;CVFSQYTFSQETVENPEKFTSKNKGKFYIFWGGNRESYSKSDIHFKGADYDFTIYDVTAHDKPKGWHLDYLNPARMTIPQTNLRIGYFITNHYNISIGVDHMKYVMYNDRRVDYSGYYPNAGSYNENPVGDQLTLDEDFLTFEHTDGLNYVNTEISRVDDISSLFKLPNTDKFQINVTEGVGVGLLYPKTNTKLLGKDRYDQFHIAGYGLSAKVGLNFTFFKYFFIQTELKGGYIDMNDIRTTSSKADSAEQHFWFLQRIIAVGGIFKI
;
A
#
# COMPACT_ATOMS: atom_id res chain seq x y z
N CYS A 1 73.98 6.97 29.58
CA CYS A 1 72.85 7.36 28.69
C CYS A 1 71.76 6.34 28.85
N VAL A 2 70.65 6.72 29.51
CA VAL A 2 69.48 5.86 29.61
C VAL A 2 68.46 6.39 28.59
N PHE A 3 68.19 5.62 27.55
CA PHE A 3 67.10 5.90 26.62
C PHE A 3 65.78 5.36 27.21
N SER A 4 64.91 6.26 27.65
CA SER A 4 63.53 5.97 28.03
C SER A 4 62.73 5.81 26.73
N GLN A 5 62.24 4.60 26.41
CA GLN A 5 61.28 4.37 25.36
C GLN A 5 59.87 4.67 25.88
N TYR A 6 59.27 5.73 25.39
CA TYR A 6 57.81 6.01 25.58
C TYR A 6 57.08 5.10 24.60
N THR A 7 56.43 4.07 25.10
CA THR A 7 55.43 3.27 24.38
C THR A 7 54.13 4.06 24.40
N PHE A 8 53.75 4.68 23.31
CA PHE A 8 52.40 5.15 23.11
C PHE A 8 51.50 3.94 22.91
N SER A 9 50.70 3.64 23.95
CA SER A 9 49.55 2.75 23.80
C SER A 9 48.55 3.45 22.90
N GLN A 10 48.39 2.97 21.66
CA GLN A 10 47.23 3.31 20.86
C GLN A 10 46.01 2.66 21.52
N GLU A 11 45.20 3.47 22.22
CA GLU A 11 43.84 3.11 22.54
C GLU A 11 43.15 2.84 21.19
N THR A 12 42.88 1.59 20.92
CA THR A 12 41.96 1.20 19.84
C THR A 12 40.61 1.77 20.24
N VAL A 13 40.22 2.88 19.61
CA VAL A 13 38.86 3.40 19.69
C VAL A 13 37.99 2.29 19.08
N GLU A 14 37.40 1.45 19.91
CA GLU A 14 36.36 0.53 19.50
C GLU A 14 35.25 1.39 18.87
N ASN A 15 35.11 1.29 17.57
CA ASN A 15 33.98 1.88 16.85
C ASN A 15 32.73 1.28 17.47
N PRO A 16 31.83 2.09 18.07
CA PRO A 16 30.63 1.56 18.70
C PRO A 16 29.88 0.73 17.66
N GLU A 17 29.67 -0.55 17.97
CA GLU A 17 28.93 -1.47 17.09
C GLU A 17 27.59 -0.85 16.73
N LYS A 18 27.35 -0.69 15.42
CA LYS A 18 26.07 -0.18 14.93
C LYS A 18 24.95 -1.14 15.32
N PHE A 19 23.83 -0.62 15.78
CA PHE A 19 22.69 -1.44 16.22
C PHE A 19 22.18 -2.39 15.13
N THR A 20 22.14 -1.96 13.86
CA THR A 20 21.79 -2.77 12.69
C THR A 20 22.68 -3.98 12.48
N SER A 21 23.91 -3.98 12.99
CA SER A 21 24.79 -5.15 12.96
C SER A 21 24.27 -6.33 13.78
N LYS A 22 23.21 -6.17 14.55
CA LYS A 22 22.60 -7.16 15.45
C LYS A 22 21.13 -7.46 15.14
N ASN A 23 20.65 -7.21 13.93
CA ASN A 23 19.25 -7.44 13.58
C ASN A 23 18.90 -8.89 13.25
N LYS A 24 19.87 -9.69 12.79
CA LYS A 24 19.64 -11.09 12.43
C LYS A 24 18.91 -11.84 13.55
N GLY A 25 17.82 -12.52 13.21
CA GLY A 25 17.01 -13.29 14.15
C GLY A 25 15.97 -12.49 14.93
N LYS A 26 15.82 -11.19 14.64
CA LYS A 26 14.76 -10.38 15.26
C LYS A 26 13.50 -10.36 14.42
N PHE A 27 12.38 -10.23 15.10
CA PHE A 27 11.09 -9.94 14.52
C PHE A 27 10.79 -8.45 14.65
N TYR A 28 9.93 -7.97 13.78
CA TYR A 28 9.30 -6.66 13.93
C TYR A 28 7.83 -6.73 13.56
N ILE A 29 7.06 -5.83 14.12
CA ILE A 29 5.69 -5.57 13.77
C ILE A 29 5.48 -4.07 13.68
N PHE A 30 4.72 -3.61 12.69
CA PHE A 30 4.27 -2.23 12.67
C PHE A 30 2.82 -2.09 12.25
N TRP A 31 2.24 -0.99 12.67
CA TRP A 31 0.91 -0.52 12.33
C TRP A 31 0.99 0.94 11.93
N GLY A 32 0.28 1.32 10.86
CA GLY A 32 0.32 2.69 10.39
C GLY A 32 -0.89 3.09 9.57
N GLY A 33 -0.87 4.33 9.11
CA GLY A 33 -1.84 4.89 8.20
C GLY A 33 -1.20 5.26 6.86
N ASN A 34 -2.01 5.35 5.84
CA ASN A 34 -1.58 5.65 4.48
C ASN A 34 -2.43 6.71 3.78
N ARG A 35 -1.90 7.19 2.65
CA ARG A 35 -2.58 8.04 1.68
C ARG A 35 -2.12 7.66 0.28
N GLU A 36 -3.07 7.56 -0.66
CA GLU A 36 -2.81 7.10 -2.01
C GLU A 36 -3.00 8.18 -3.08
N SER A 37 -2.35 7.93 -4.18
CA SER A 37 -2.61 8.57 -5.47
C SER A 37 -2.60 7.48 -6.54
N TYR A 38 -3.49 7.58 -7.51
CA TYR A 38 -3.69 6.58 -8.56
C TYR A 38 -3.46 7.20 -9.93
N SER A 39 -2.90 6.43 -10.86
CA SER A 39 -2.89 6.80 -12.27
C SER A 39 -4.29 6.74 -12.84
N LYS A 40 -4.50 7.32 -14.01
CA LYS A 40 -5.64 6.99 -14.85
C LYS A 40 -5.63 5.50 -15.18
N SER A 41 -6.82 4.95 -15.42
CA SER A 41 -7.01 3.53 -15.78
C SER A 41 -8.21 3.36 -16.69
N ASP A 42 -8.19 2.29 -17.46
CA ASP A 42 -9.36 1.81 -18.15
C ASP A 42 -10.07 0.77 -17.30
N ILE A 43 -11.40 0.72 -17.38
CA ILE A 43 -12.19 -0.30 -16.69
C ILE A 43 -13.06 -1.00 -17.73
N HIS A 44 -12.84 -2.29 -17.89
CA HIS A 44 -13.63 -3.15 -18.76
C HIS A 44 -14.69 -3.87 -17.95
N PHE A 45 -15.95 -3.68 -18.29
CA PHE A 45 -17.11 -4.32 -17.66
C PHE A 45 -17.69 -5.38 -18.59
N LYS A 46 -17.91 -6.58 -18.05
CA LYS A 46 -18.43 -7.72 -18.78
C LYS A 46 -19.55 -8.41 -18.03
N GLY A 47 -20.61 -8.77 -18.72
CA GLY A 47 -21.78 -9.47 -18.19
C GLY A 47 -22.52 -10.25 -19.27
N ALA A 48 -23.69 -10.80 -18.93
CA ALA A 48 -24.50 -11.57 -19.86
C ALA A 48 -25.07 -10.71 -20.99
N ASP A 49 -25.34 -9.42 -20.74
CA ASP A 49 -26.04 -8.49 -21.61
C ASP A 49 -25.28 -7.19 -21.88
N TYR A 50 -24.02 -7.11 -21.47
CA TYR A 50 -23.14 -5.97 -21.71
C TYR A 50 -21.67 -6.42 -21.83
N ASP A 51 -20.92 -5.67 -22.62
CA ASP A 51 -19.47 -5.78 -22.78
C ASP A 51 -18.96 -4.41 -23.23
N PHE A 52 -18.42 -3.61 -22.30
CA PHE A 52 -17.97 -2.27 -22.60
C PHE A 52 -16.77 -1.85 -21.76
N THR A 53 -15.99 -0.94 -22.30
CA THR A 53 -14.83 -0.34 -21.62
C THR A 53 -15.04 1.16 -21.52
N ILE A 54 -14.74 1.71 -20.36
CA ILE A 54 -14.59 3.16 -20.15
C ILE A 54 -13.11 3.48 -20.00
N TYR A 55 -12.67 4.57 -20.62
CA TYR A 55 -11.26 4.90 -20.78
C TYR A 55 -10.85 6.08 -19.91
N ASP A 56 -9.56 6.08 -19.53
CA ASP A 56 -8.90 7.19 -18.84
C ASP A 56 -9.62 7.67 -17.57
N VAL A 57 -10.32 6.78 -16.87
CA VAL A 57 -11.01 7.14 -15.63
C VAL A 57 -10.01 7.56 -14.55
N THR A 58 -10.41 8.54 -13.78
CA THR A 58 -9.62 9.03 -12.64
C THR A 58 -10.27 8.63 -11.33
N ALA A 59 -9.43 8.42 -10.31
CA ALA A 59 -9.89 8.09 -8.98
C ALA A 59 -9.17 8.90 -7.92
N HIS A 60 -9.78 8.94 -6.75
CA HIS A 60 -9.20 9.56 -5.58
C HIS A 60 -9.21 8.63 -4.38
N ASP A 61 -8.36 8.96 -3.45
CA ASP A 61 -8.31 8.40 -2.10
C ASP A 61 -9.51 8.88 -1.26
N LYS A 62 -9.94 8.06 -0.27
CA LYS A 62 -11.03 8.41 0.65
C LYS A 62 -10.58 8.26 2.11
N PRO A 63 -9.65 9.11 2.58
CA PRO A 63 -9.13 9.02 3.93
C PRO A 63 -10.17 9.42 4.98
N LYS A 64 -10.14 8.74 6.12
CA LYS A 64 -11.01 9.07 7.28
C LYS A 64 -10.42 10.19 8.12
N GLY A 65 -9.63 11.13 7.70
CA GLY A 65 -9.06 12.18 8.55
C GLY A 65 -8.38 11.63 9.83
N TRP A 66 -8.04 12.48 10.77
CA TRP A 66 -7.50 12.08 12.08
C TRP A 66 -8.62 11.51 12.96
N HIS A 67 -8.53 10.21 13.29
CA HIS A 67 -9.55 9.52 14.09
C HIS A 67 -8.92 8.44 14.97
N LEU A 68 -9.48 8.21 16.16
CA LEU A 68 -9.01 7.17 17.10
C LEU A 68 -9.14 5.74 16.55
N ASP A 69 -9.92 5.53 15.50
CA ASP A 69 -10.04 4.23 14.83
C ASP A 69 -8.70 3.71 14.29
N TYR A 70 -7.73 4.62 13.99
CA TYR A 70 -6.36 4.21 13.63
C TYR A 70 -5.61 3.48 14.75
N LEU A 71 -6.05 3.63 15.99
CA LEU A 71 -5.48 2.96 17.16
C LEU A 71 -6.24 1.70 17.56
N ASN A 72 -7.35 1.37 16.86
CA ASN A 72 -8.20 0.24 17.19
C ASN A 72 -8.07 -0.90 16.16
N PRO A 73 -7.32 -1.99 16.47
CA PRO A 73 -7.13 -3.11 15.55
C PRO A 73 -8.44 -3.82 15.13
N ALA A 74 -9.49 -3.75 15.96
CA ALA A 74 -10.78 -4.34 15.63
C ALA A 74 -11.56 -3.56 14.55
N ARG A 75 -11.10 -2.36 14.19
CA ARG A 75 -11.70 -1.50 13.16
C ARG A 75 -10.76 -1.29 11.97
N MET A 76 -9.94 -2.28 11.65
CA MET A 76 -8.90 -2.22 10.60
C MET A 76 -9.41 -1.80 9.22
N THR A 77 -10.66 -2.08 8.90
CA THR A 77 -11.25 -1.81 7.58
C THR A 77 -11.90 -0.43 7.47
N ILE A 78 -11.96 0.35 8.55
CA ILE A 78 -12.58 1.67 8.55
C ILE A 78 -11.57 2.76 8.13
N PRO A 79 -10.39 2.90 8.79
CA PRO A 79 -9.33 3.79 8.32
C PRO A 79 -8.42 3.08 7.33
N GLN A 80 -7.71 3.85 6.51
CA GLN A 80 -6.67 3.33 5.64
C GLN A 80 -5.43 3.01 6.48
N THR A 81 -5.10 1.74 6.56
CA THR A 81 -4.07 1.23 7.46
C THR A 81 -3.11 0.26 6.78
N ASN A 82 -1.92 0.17 7.35
CA ASN A 82 -0.91 -0.82 6.99
C ASN A 82 -0.58 -1.64 8.25
N LEU A 83 -0.64 -2.95 8.13
CA LEU A 83 -0.14 -3.89 9.14
C LEU A 83 0.95 -4.75 8.49
N ARG A 84 2.09 -4.89 9.17
CA ARG A 84 3.17 -5.75 8.67
C ARG A 84 3.91 -6.44 9.80
N ILE A 85 4.24 -7.71 9.58
CA ILE A 85 5.08 -8.51 10.45
C ILE A 85 6.27 -8.99 9.61
N GLY A 86 7.48 -8.84 10.12
CA GLY A 86 8.69 -9.24 9.42
C GLY A 86 9.73 -9.89 10.31
N TYR A 87 10.67 -10.57 9.65
CA TYR A 87 11.77 -11.30 10.26
C TYR A 87 13.09 -10.98 9.57
N PHE A 88 14.12 -10.63 10.33
CA PHE A 88 15.45 -10.36 9.82
C PHE A 88 16.23 -11.65 9.58
N ILE A 89 16.41 -11.99 8.29
CA ILE A 89 17.20 -13.16 7.83
C ILE A 89 18.69 -12.88 8.04
N THR A 90 19.11 -11.65 7.77
CA THR A 90 20.47 -11.15 8.04
C THR A 90 20.38 -9.89 8.89
N ASN A 91 21.52 -9.23 9.15
CA ASN A 91 21.52 -7.95 9.86
C ASN A 91 20.86 -6.82 9.06
N HIS A 92 20.84 -6.93 7.72
CA HIS A 92 20.34 -5.90 6.81
C HIS A 92 19.05 -6.33 6.10
N TYR A 93 18.88 -7.61 5.78
CA TYR A 93 17.75 -8.09 4.98
C TYR A 93 16.69 -8.75 5.85
N ASN A 94 15.45 -8.42 5.56
CA ASN A 94 14.29 -9.04 6.18
C ASN A 94 13.27 -9.46 5.12
N ILE A 95 12.44 -10.43 5.48
CA ILE A 95 11.23 -10.82 4.77
C ILE A 95 10.03 -10.49 5.64
N SER A 96 8.95 -10.03 5.04
CA SER A 96 7.74 -9.67 5.76
C SER A 96 6.48 -10.00 4.99
N ILE A 97 5.38 -10.18 5.72
CA ILE A 97 4.03 -10.27 5.20
C ILE A 97 3.20 -9.14 5.80
N GLY A 98 2.31 -8.57 5.00
CA GLY A 98 1.48 -7.46 5.44
C GLY A 98 0.23 -7.26 4.61
N VAL A 99 -0.60 -6.35 5.10
CA VAL A 99 -1.80 -5.87 4.42
C VAL A 99 -1.71 -4.36 4.32
N ASP A 100 -1.80 -3.86 3.10
CA ASP A 100 -1.96 -2.45 2.80
C ASP A 100 -3.44 -2.23 2.45
N HIS A 101 -4.19 -1.63 3.39
CA HIS A 101 -5.60 -1.33 3.22
C HIS A 101 -5.75 0.04 2.58
N MET A 102 -5.92 0.06 1.28
CA MET A 102 -6.10 1.25 0.44
C MET A 102 -7.58 1.51 0.17
N LYS A 103 -7.92 2.69 -0.35
CA LYS A 103 -9.26 3.04 -0.83
C LYS A 103 -9.18 3.71 -2.19
N TYR A 104 -9.99 3.22 -3.11
CA TYR A 104 -10.08 3.72 -4.48
C TYR A 104 -11.52 4.14 -4.75
N VAL A 105 -11.75 5.38 -5.16
CA VAL A 105 -13.06 5.90 -5.54
C VAL A 105 -12.96 6.54 -6.91
N MET A 106 -13.63 5.96 -7.89
CA MET A 106 -13.77 6.57 -9.21
C MET A 106 -14.54 7.90 -9.12
N TYR A 107 -14.07 8.92 -9.81
CA TYR A 107 -14.80 10.18 -9.91
C TYR A 107 -16.03 10.02 -10.81
N ASN A 108 -17.18 10.43 -10.29
CA ASN A 108 -18.44 10.55 -11.05
C ASN A 108 -18.60 11.96 -11.66
N ASP A 109 -19.71 12.19 -12.33
CA ASP A 109 -20.10 13.45 -12.98
C ASP A 109 -19.07 13.95 -14.03
N ARG A 110 -18.46 12.98 -14.73
CA ARG A 110 -17.47 13.23 -15.78
C ARG A 110 -17.83 12.53 -17.06
N ARG A 111 -17.48 13.17 -18.17
CA ARG A 111 -17.51 12.51 -19.49
C ARG A 111 -16.24 11.73 -19.68
N VAL A 112 -16.40 10.50 -20.18
CA VAL A 112 -15.30 9.60 -20.53
C VAL A 112 -15.55 9.01 -21.90
N ASP A 113 -14.50 8.65 -22.59
CA ASP A 113 -14.57 7.86 -23.79
C ASP A 113 -14.98 6.42 -23.43
N TYR A 114 -15.77 5.78 -24.29
CA TYR A 114 -16.15 4.39 -24.11
C TYR A 114 -16.20 3.63 -25.43
N SER A 115 -16.16 2.32 -25.35
CA SER A 115 -16.43 1.41 -26.46
C SER A 115 -17.19 0.18 -25.99
N GLY A 116 -17.84 -0.51 -26.91
CA GLY A 116 -18.62 -1.69 -26.57
C GLY A 116 -20.12 -1.41 -26.50
N TYR A 117 -20.87 -2.27 -25.81
CA TYR A 117 -22.33 -2.18 -25.73
C TYR A 117 -22.86 -2.42 -24.33
N TYR A 118 -24.00 -1.81 -24.02
CA TYR A 118 -24.81 -2.04 -22.82
C TYR A 118 -26.29 -1.81 -23.14
N PRO A 119 -27.23 -2.47 -22.44
CA PRO A 119 -28.65 -2.36 -22.73
C PRO A 119 -29.23 -1.03 -22.24
N ASN A 120 -30.33 -0.59 -22.90
CA ASN A 120 -31.13 0.57 -22.49
C ASN A 120 -30.33 1.87 -22.31
N ALA A 121 -29.41 2.14 -23.25
CA ALA A 121 -28.67 3.39 -23.28
C ALA A 121 -29.64 4.59 -23.18
N GLY A 122 -29.34 5.56 -22.31
CA GLY A 122 -30.22 6.70 -22.03
C GLY A 122 -31.29 6.44 -20.97
N SER A 123 -31.40 5.23 -20.40
CA SER A 123 -32.36 4.89 -19.33
C SER A 123 -31.79 5.13 -17.93
N TYR A 124 -30.49 5.36 -17.78
CA TYR A 124 -29.78 5.51 -16.53
C TYR A 124 -29.21 6.91 -16.33
N ASN A 125 -29.87 7.94 -16.89
CA ASN A 125 -29.40 9.33 -16.89
C ASN A 125 -28.06 9.58 -17.59
N GLU A 126 -27.38 8.56 -18.11
CA GLU A 126 -26.23 8.79 -18.97
C GLU A 126 -26.70 9.38 -20.31
N ASN A 127 -25.87 10.19 -20.90
CA ASN A 127 -26.20 10.90 -22.12
C ASN A 127 -25.09 10.66 -23.16
N PRO A 128 -25.08 9.46 -23.78
CA PRO A 128 -24.04 9.11 -24.72
C PRO A 128 -24.10 10.01 -25.96
N VAL A 129 -22.97 10.56 -26.36
CA VAL A 129 -22.79 11.35 -27.56
C VAL A 129 -21.57 10.84 -28.32
N GLY A 130 -21.78 10.17 -29.44
CA GLY A 130 -20.72 9.50 -30.17
C GLY A 130 -20.11 8.39 -29.30
N ASP A 131 -18.80 8.43 -29.11
CA ASP A 131 -18.05 7.44 -28.32
C ASP A 131 -17.84 7.90 -26.87
N GLN A 132 -18.64 8.85 -26.35
CA GLN A 132 -18.53 9.38 -24.99
C GLN A 132 -19.82 9.20 -24.21
N LEU A 133 -19.69 8.91 -22.92
CA LEU A 133 -20.79 8.86 -21.97
C LEU A 133 -20.47 9.66 -20.70
N THR A 134 -21.51 10.02 -19.94
CA THR A 134 -21.38 10.66 -18.64
C THR A 134 -21.46 9.59 -17.54
N LEU A 135 -20.47 9.55 -16.67
CA LEU A 135 -20.47 8.71 -15.47
C LEU A 135 -21.33 9.40 -14.41
N ASP A 136 -22.60 9.01 -14.30
CA ASP A 136 -23.45 9.45 -13.20
C ASP A 136 -23.75 8.30 -12.22
N GLU A 137 -24.30 8.63 -11.05
CA GLU A 137 -24.52 7.66 -9.98
C GLU A 137 -25.58 6.60 -10.32
N ASP A 138 -26.48 6.87 -11.26
CA ASP A 138 -27.52 5.93 -11.66
C ASP A 138 -26.99 4.93 -12.68
N PHE A 139 -26.06 5.37 -13.54
CA PHE A 139 -25.42 4.52 -14.55
C PHE A 139 -24.31 3.65 -13.95
N LEU A 140 -23.31 4.26 -13.29
CA LEU A 140 -22.14 3.57 -12.79
C LEU A 140 -21.52 4.32 -11.61
N THR A 141 -21.41 3.63 -10.48
CA THR A 141 -20.43 3.96 -9.41
C THR A 141 -19.46 2.82 -9.24
N PHE A 142 -18.19 3.13 -9.01
CA PHE A 142 -17.15 2.12 -8.85
C PHE A 142 -16.16 2.53 -7.78
N GLU A 143 -16.13 1.76 -6.68
CA GLU A 143 -15.24 2.04 -5.58
C GLU A 143 -14.80 0.77 -4.83
N HIS A 144 -13.62 0.82 -4.23
CA HIS A 144 -13.08 -0.18 -3.32
C HIS A 144 -12.86 0.45 -1.94
N THR A 145 -13.91 1.03 -1.34
CA THR A 145 -13.79 1.81 -0.08
C THR A 145 -13.83 0.96 1.16
N ASP A 146 -14.46 -0.20 1.10
CA ASP A 146 -14.44 -1.18 2.19
C ASP A 146 -13.18 -2.07 2.16
N GLY A 147 -12.28 -1.79 1.22
CA GLY A 147 -10.95 -2.35 1.13
C GLY A 147 -10.48 -2.63 -0.30
N LEU A 148 -9.51 -1.86 -0.78
CA LEU A 148 -8.58 -2.30 -1.80
C LEU A 148 -7.39 -2.91 -1.04
N ASN A 149 -7.56 -4.16 -0.56
CA ASN A 149 -6.56 -4.82 0.27
C ASN A 149 -5.47 -5.44 -0.60
N TYR A 150 -4.27 -4.94 -0.46
CA TYR A 150 -3.07 -5.53 -1.05
C TYR A 150 -2.37 -6.39 0.01
N VAL A 151 -2.64 -7.69 0.00
CA VAL A 151 -1.99 -8.70 0.87
C VAL A 151 -0.68 -9.11 0.22
N ASN A 152 0.44 -8.71 0.80
CA ASN A 152 1.72 -8.83 0.10
C ASN A 152 2.86 -9.33 1.00
N THR A 153 3.84 -9.94 0.34
CA THR A 153 5.13 -10.30 0.91
C THR A 153 6.18 -9.35 0.35
N GLU A 154 7.07 -8.86 1.21
CA GLU A 154 8.18 -7.98 0.82
C GLU A 154 9.52 -8.54 1.28
N ILE A 155 10.53 -8.30 0.46
CA ILE A 155 11.93 -8.40 0.85
C ILE A 155 12.46 -6.97 0.95
N SER A 156 13.02 -6.63 2.11
CA SER A 156 13.49 -5.28 2.38
C SER A 156 14.91 -5.30 2.94
N ARG A 157 15.63 -4.21 2.66
CA ARG A 157 16.93 -3.91 3.23
C ARG A 157 16.81 -2.72 4.18
N VAL A 158 17.58 -2.75 5.26
CA VAL A 158 17.64 -1.71 6.29
C VAL A 158 19.10 -1.40 6.57
N ASP A 159 19.50 -0.16 6.39
CA ASP A 159 20.86 0.32 6.64
C ASP A 159 20.87 1.50 7.61
N ASP A 160 21.76 1.43 8.60
CA ASP A 160 21.97 2.51 9.55
C ASP A 160 22.76 3.65 8.89
N ILE A 161 22.14 4.81 8.85
CA ILE A 161 22.73 6.06 8.33
C ILE A 161 23.01 7.09 9.44
N SER A 162 22.94 6.70 10.71
CA SER A 162 23.10 7.59 11.86
C SER A 162 24.45 8.32 11.86
N SER A 163 25.49 7.69 11.32
CA SER A 163 26.82 8.29 11.21
C SER A 163 26.86 9.55 10.34
N LEU A 164 25.97 9.65 9.33
CA LEU A 164 25.84 10.84 8.48
C LEU A 164 25.37 12.06 9.29
N PHE A 165 24.63 11.82 10.36
CA PHE A 165 24.10 12.84 11.27
C PHE A 165 24.95 13.02 12.53
N LYS A 166 26.12 12.34 12.62
CA LYS A 166 27.03 12.39 13.78
C LYS A 166 26.33 12.06 15.12
N LEU A 167 25.39 11.11 15.10
CA LEU A 167 24.67 10.72 16.31
C LEU A 167 25.62 10.02 17.29
N PRO A 168 25.72 10.50 18.54
CA PRO A 168 26.74 10.02 19.49
C PRO A 168 26.39 8.66 20.10
N ASN A 169 25.12 8.28 20.10
CA ASN A 169 24.66 7.04 20.73
C ASN A 169 23.49 6.41 19.97
N THR A 170 23.80 5.46 19.12
CA THR A 170 22.80 4.73 18.31
C THR A 170 21.96 3.74 19.11
N ASP A 171 22.33 3.45 20.36
CA ASP A 171 21.52 2.64 21.28
C ASP A 171 20.29 3.39 21.79
N LYS A 172 20.36 4.73 21.87
CA LYS A 172 19.23 5.57 22.27
C LYS A 172 18.39 6.01 21.10
N PHE A 173 19.03 6.40 19.99
CA PHE A 173 18.37 6.88 18.80
C PHE A 173 19.18 6.53 17.57
N GLN A 174 18.49 6.00 16.53
CA GLN A 174 19.08 5.54 15.29
C GLN A 174 18.22 5.98 14.11
N ILE A 175 18.87 6.37 13.04
CA ILE A 175 18.22 6.67 11.75
C ILE A 175 18.65 5.62 10.75
N ASN A 176 17.66 4.96 10.15
CA ASN A 176 17.89 3.96 9.11
C ASN A 176 17.19 4.37 7.81
N VAL A 177 17.78 4.02 6.69
CA VAL A 177 17.09 3.98 5.40
C VAL A 177 16.56 2.57 5.19
N THR A 178 15.37 2.47 4.63
CA THR A 178 14.74 1.19 4.25
C THR A 178 14.40 1.22 2.77
N GLU A 179 14.64 0.12 2.10
CA GLU A 179 14.24 -0.09 0.72
C GLU A 179 13.74 -1.53 0.53
N GLY A 180 12.85 -1.76 -0.43
CA GLY A 180 12.32 -3.10 -0.63
C GLY A 180 11.45 -3.23 -1.86
N VAL A 181 11.16 -4.49 -2.19
CA VAL A 181 10.25 -4.90 -3.25
C VAL A 181 9.25 -5.89 -2.72
N GLY A 182 8.05 -5.89 -3.30
CA GLY A 182 6.96 -6.73 -2.84
C GLY A 182 6.10 -7.27 -3.98
N VAL A 183 5.46 -8.39 -3.70
CA VAL A 183 4.45 -9.03 -4.55
C VAL A 183 3.31 -9.53 -3.68
N GLY A 184 2.10 -9.46 -4.18
CA GLY A 184 0.95 -9.91 -3.42
C GLY A 184 -0.34 -10.02 -4.23
N LEU A 185 -1.41 -10.37 -3.53
CA LEU A 185 -2.74 -10.54 -4.08
C LEU A 185 -3.62 -9.35 -3.72
N LEU A 186 -4.51 -8.98 -4.63
CA LEU A 186 -5.57 -8.02 -4.39
C LEU A 186 -6.81 -8.75 -3.89
N TYR A 187 -7.28 -8.33 -2.71
CA TYR A 187 -8.46 -8.88 -2.04
C TYR A 187 -9.46 -7.75 -1.74
N PRO A 188 -10.02 -7.12 -2.80
CA PRO A 188 -10.94 -6.01 -2.63
C PRO A 188 -12.32 -6.44 -2.13
N LYS A 189 -13.00 -5.47 -1.51
CA LYS A 189 -14.44 -5.46 -1.34
C LYS A 189 -14.97 -4.32 -2.20
N THR A 190 -15.46 -4.67 -3.39
CA THR A 190 -15.88 -3.71 -4.40
C THR A 190 -17.32 -3.30 -4.18
N ASN A 191 -17.56 -2.01 -4.22
CA ASN A 191 -18.85 -1.41 -4.15
C ASN A 191 -19.16 -0.77 -5.51
N THR A 192 -20.03 -1.40 -6.28
CA THR A 192 -20.37 -0.98 -7.65
C THR A 192 -21.89 -0.95 -7.82
N LYS A 193 -22.40 0.17 -8.28
CA LYS A 193 -23.71 0.21 -8.97
C LYS A 193 -23.42 0.17 -10.46
N LEU A 194 -24.05 -0.70 -11.18
CA LEU A 194 -23.85 -0.85 -12.61
C LEU A 194 -25.17 -1.21 -13.30
N LEU A 195 -25.66 -0.32 -14.17
CA LEU A 195 -26.86 -0.53 -14.96
C LEU A 195 -28.09 -0.96 -14.11
N GLY A 196 -28.24 -0.38 -12.92
CA GLY A 196 -29.32 -0.71 -12.00
C GLY A 196 -29.27 -2.10 -11.37
N LYS A 197 -28.18 -2.85 -11.57
CA LYS A 197 -28.00 -4.20 -10.99
C LYS A 197 -27.69 -4.12 -9.50
N ASP A 198 -28.07 -5.18 -8.75
CA ASP A 198 -27.79 -5.33 -7.34
C ASP A 198 -26.28 -5.44 -7.07
N ARG A 199 -25.84 -4.72 -6.09
CA ARG A 199 -24.45 -4.63 -5.66
C ARG A 199 -23.94 -5.94 -5.07
N TYR A 200 -22.73 -6.35 -5.47
CA TYR A 200 -21.96 -7.40 -4.80
C TYR A 200 -21.03 -6.74 -3.77
N ASP A 201 -21.27 -7.02 -2.50
CA ASP A 201 -20.59 -6.39 -1.38
C ASP A 201 -19.84 -7.46 -0.55
N GLN A 202 -18.97 -8.22 -1.22
CA GLN A 202 -18.21 -9.33 -0.65
C GLN A 202 -16.74 -9.25 -1.05
N PHE A 203 -15.86 -9.76 -0.19
CA PHE A 203 -14.45 -9.88 -0.51
C PHE A 203 -14.20 -10.95 -1.57
N HIS A 204 -13.33 -10.63 -2.54
CA HIS A 204 -12.94 -11.55 -3.62
C HIS A 204 -11.49 -11.33 -4.00
N ILE A 205 -10.75 -12.41 -4.33
CA ILE A 205 -9.40 -12.28 -4.89
C ILE A 205 -9.55 -11.86 -6.35
N ALA A 206 -9.18 -10.61 -6.64
CA ALA A 206 -9.41 -10.00 -7.95
C ALA A 206 -8.18 -10.01 -8.86
N GLY A 207 -6.99 -10.19 -8.31
CA GLY A 207 -5.76 -10.12 -9.09
C GLY A 207 -4.51 -10.04 -8.22
N TYR A 208 -3.45 -9.43 -8.76
CA TYR A 208 -2.15 -9.33 -8.11
C TYR A 208 -1.58 -7.92 -8.19
N GLY A 209 -0.53 -7.66 -7.41
CA GLY A 209 0.21 -6.41 -7.44
C GLY A 209 1.70 -6.63 -7.24
N LEU A 210 2.46 -5.68 -7.79
CA LEU A 210 3.92 -5.56 -7.60
C LEU A 210 4.21 -4.20 -7.00
N SER A 211 5.19 -4.12 -6.10
CA SER A 211 5.54 -2.86 -5.45
C SER A 211 7.02 -2.72 -5.17
N ALA A 212 7.47 -1.47 -5.08
CA ALA A 212 8.78 -1.11 -4.56
C ALA A 212 8.61 0.04 -3.57
N LYS A 213 9.49 0.12 -2.58
CA LYS A 213 9.42 1.13 -1.53
C LYS A 213 10.78 1.66 -1.13
N VAL A 214 10.76 2.87 -0.61
CA VAL A 214 11.88 3.49 0.10
C VAL A 214 11.33 4.23 1.31
N GLY A 215 12.08 4.29 2.40
CA GLY A 215 11.62 4.95 3.60
C GLY A 215 12.73 5.29 4.58
N LEU A 216 12.33 6.01 5.63
CA LEU A 216 13.17 6.30 6.78
C LEU A 216 12.56 5.65 8.01
N ASN A 217 13.42 5.02 8.80
CA ASN A 217 13.07 4.40 10.05
C ASN A 217 13.85 5.08 11.19
N PHE A 218 13.14 5.57 12.18
CA PHE A 218 13.66 6.23 13.36
C PHE A 218 13.49 5.28 14.54
N THR A 219 14.55 4.58 14.93
CA THR A 219 14.52 3.60 16.02
C THR A 219 14.94 4.23 17.35
N PHE A 220 14.13 4.02 18.37
CA PHE A 220 14.34 4.50 19.74
C PHE A 220 14.60 3.33 20.69
N PHE A 221 15.61 3.46 21.53
CA PHE A 221 15.95 2.52 22.60
C PHE A 221 16.10 1.06 22.14
N LYS A 222 16.44 0.86 20.83
CA LYS A 222 16.63 -0.46 20.18
C LYS A 222 15.33 -1.25 19.92
N TYR A 223 14.17 -0.80 20.40
CA TYR A 223 12.94 -1.62 20.40
C TYR A 223 11.75 -0.97 19.73
N PHE A 224 11.62 0.33 19.82
CA PHE A 224 10.50 1.07 19.26
C PHE A 224 10.93 1.87 18.04
N PHE A 225 10.10 1.95 17.00
CA PHE A 225 10.40 2.78 15.84
C PHE A 225 9.19 3.51 15.30
N ILE A 226 9.47 4.64 14.65
CA ILE A 226 8.56 5.33 13.75
C ILE A 226 9.14 5.18 12.35
N GLN A 227 8.30 4.84 11.38
CA GLN A 227 8.72 4.62 10.00
C GLN A 227 7.87 5.43 9.05
N THR A 228 8.52 6.06 8.06
CA THR A 228 7.85 6.70 6.93
C THR A 228 8.25 5.96 5.67
N GLU A 229 7.29 5.67 4.78
CA GLU A 229 7.56 4.99 3.52
C GLU A 229 6.87 5.72 2.36
N LEU A 230 7.53 5.72 1.23
CA LEU A 230 6.97 5.97 -0.09
C LEU A 230 7.00 4.64 -0.84
N LYS A 231 5.81 4.11 -1.16
CA LYS A 231 5.64 2.85 -1.87
C LYS A 231 4.93 3.13 -3.20
N GLY A 232 5.53 2.73 -4.29
CA GLY A 232 4.91 2.74 -5.61
C GLY A 232 4.69 1.32 -6.10
N GLY A 233 3.65 1.12 -6.92
CA GLY A 233 3.39 -0.21 -7.43
C GLY A 233 2.39 -0.23 -8.58
N TYR A 234 2.26 -1.41 -9.16
CA TYR A 234 1.30 -1.73 -10.21
C TYR A 234 0.33 -2.78 -9.72
N ILE A 235 -0.94 -2.55 -9.96
CA ILE A 235 -2.06 -3.43 -9.64
C ILE A 235 -2.69 -3.90 -10.93
N ASP A 236 -2.97 -5.20 -11.02
CA ASP A 236 -3.68 -5.84 -12.12
C ASP A 236 -4.79 -6.72 -11.54
N MET A 237 -6.02 -6.30 -11.74
CA MET A 237 -7.23 -6.99 -11.30
C MET A 237 -8.05 -7.40 -12.51
N ASN A 238 -8.07 -8.69 -12.80
CA ASN A 238 -8.73 -9.28 -13.96
C ASN A 238 -10.03 -10.06 -13.62
N ASP A 239 -10.43 -10.05 -12.35
CA ASP A 239 -11.67 -10.67 -11.88
C ASP A 239 -12.28 -9.86 -10.70
N ILE A 240 -12.68 -8.63 -10.98
CA ILE A 240 -13.40 -7.80 -9.99
C ILE A 240 -14.87 -8.18 -10.03
N ARG A 241 -15.45 -8.57 -8.92
CA ARG A 241 -16.87 -8.87 -8.80
C ARG A 241 -17.69 -7.59 -8.75
N THR A 242 -18.64 -7.44 -9.67
CA THR A 242 -19.54 -6.28 -9.75
C THR A 242 -20.95 -6.59 -9.24
N THR A 243 -21.43 -7.82 -9.42
CA THR A 243 -22.72 -8.30 -8.92
C THR A 243 -22.58 -9.70 -8.29
N SER A 244 -23.66 -10.26 -7.79
CA SER A 244 -23.72 -11.65 -7.30
C SER A 244 -23.61 -12.69 -8.41
N SER A 245 -23.85 -12.30 -9.66
CA SER A 245 -23.69 -13.17 -10.83
C SER A 245 -22.22 -13.38 -11.15
N LYS A 246 -21.82 -14.63 -11.37
CA LYS A 246 -20.44 -14.94 -11.82
C LYS A 246 -20.17 -14.51 -13.27
N ALA A 247 -21.21 -14.20 -14.04
CA ALA A 247 -21.07 -13.69 -15.40
C ALA A 247 -20.71 -12.20 -15.43
N ASP A 248 -20.97 -11.48 -14.31
CA ASP A 248 -20.73 -10.05 -14.19
C ASP A 248 -19.38 -9.80 -13.52
N SER A 249 -18.45 -9.21 -14.24
CA SER A 249 -17.10 -8.89 -13.74
C SER A 249 -16.59 -7.56 -14.32
N ALA A 250 -15.53 -7.04 -13.70
CA ALA A 250 -14.74 -5.96 -14.27
C ALA A 250 -13.26 -6.31 -14.24
N GLU A 251 -12.52 -5.70 -15.16
CA GLU A 251 -11.07 -5.78 -15.24
C GLU A 251 -10.50 -4.37 -15.16
N GLN A 252 -9.44 -4.19 -14.39
CA GLN A 252 -8.79 -2.89 -14.21
C GLN A 252 -7.32 -3.06 -13.84
N HIS A 253 -6.47 -2.18 -14.38
CA HIS A 253 -5.08 -2.09 -13.98
C HIS A 253 -4.64 -0.64 -13.87
N PHE A 254 -3.76 -0.34 -12.90
CA PHE A 254 -3.27 1.01 -12.65
C PHE A 254 -1.99 1.03 -11.81
N TRP A 255 -1.31 2.17 -11.82
CA TRP A 255 -0.22 2.47 -10.93
C TRP A 255 -0.72 3.21 -9.68
N PHE A 256 -0.15 2.90 -8.53
CA PHE A 256 -0.42 3.62 -7.29
C PHE A 256 0.86 4.16 -6.68
N LEU A 257 0.71 5.23 -5.91
CA LEU A 257 1.73 5.80 -5.04
C LEU A 257 1.14 5.97 -3.66
N GLN A 258 1.72 5.29 -2.67
CA GLN A 258 1.27 5.27 -1.28
C GLN A 258 2.31 5.95 -0.38
N ARG A 259 1.85 6.84 0.50
CA ARG A 259 2.62 7.49 1.55
C ARG A 259 2.19 6.92 2.87
N ILE A 260 3.12 6.32 3.61
CA ILE A 260 2.85 5.57 4.84
C ILE A 260 3.57 6.25 6.01
N ILE A 261 2.89 6.33 7.15
CA ILE A 261 3.49 6.61 8.46
C ILE A 261 3.05 5.51 9.40
N ALA A 262 4.02 4.84 10.00
CA ALA A 262 3.78 3.70 10.88
C ALA A 262 4.60 3.78 12.17
N VAL A 263 4.10 3.13 13.19
CA VAL A 263 4.80 2.89 14.45
C VAL A 263 4.95 1.41 14.67
N GLY A 264 6.05 0.98 15.26
CA GLY A 264 6.31 -0.43 15.41
C GLY A 264 7.31 -0.77 16.50
N GLY A 265 7.47 -2.07 16.68
CA GLY A 265 8.44 -2.64 17.58
C GLY A 265 9.31 -3.68 16.91
N ILE A 266 10.56 -3.79 17.39
CA ILE A 266 11.53 -4.80 16.97
C ILE A 266 11.99 -5.57 18.20
N PHE A 267 12.00 -6.89 18.14
CA PHE A 267 12.27 -7.75 19.28
C PHE A 267 12.90 -9.09 18.86
N LYS A 268 13.52 -9.75 19.80
CA LYS A 268 14.04 -11.12 19.64
C LYS A 268 13.18 -12.05 20.49
N ILE A 269 12.76 -13.16 19.91
CA ILE A 269 12.09 -14.26 20.60
C ILE A 269 13.14 -15.26 21.07
#